data_d1ae088b93ca9cb4f9fd4d38ebf069e7
#
_entry.id   d1ae088b93ca9cb4f9fd4d38ebf069e7
#
_cell.length_a   1.000
_cell.length_b   1.000
_cell.length_c   1.000
_cell.angle_alpha   90.00
_cell.angle_beta   90.00
_cell.angle_gamma   90.00
#
_symmetry.space_group_name_H-M   'P 1'
#
loop_
_entity.id
_entity.type
_entity.pdbx_description
1 polymer ?
#
loop_
_entity_poly.entity_id
_entity_poly.type
_entity_poly.pdbx_seq_one_letter_code
_entity_poly.pdbx_strand_id
1 'polypeptide(L)'
;MTKLASFSRIALAALAISAVLAEPASAQRWRRAPQNLAVTTQVGQANAAGIAQTGQANTAAIHQFGSANTGSIQQNGNSNTACLIQFGRNNDAAIAQAGDNNRVAVVQGRGQTHILSGDVCTRGFMGIRIGG
;
A
#
# COMPACT_ATOMS: atom_id res chain seq x y z
N MET A 1 14.42 -92.73 28.24
CA MET A 1 14.53 -91.41 28.88
C MET A 1 15.02 -90.42 27.87
N THR A 2 14.12 -89.78 27.23
CA THR A 2 14.33 -88.81 26.10
C THR A 2 13.99 -87.42 26.56
N LYS A 3 14.96 -86.53 26.65
CA LYS A 3 14.76 -85.15 27.01
C LYS A 3 14.44 -84.37 25.71
N LEU A 4 13.27 -83.80 25.61
CA LEU A 4 12.90 -82.84 24.55
C LEU A 4 13.62 -81.54 24.85
N ALA A 5 14.39 -81.10 23.85
CA ALA A 5 14.93 -79.72 23.77
C ALA A 5 13.89 -78.78 23.28
N SER A 6 13.56 -77.78 24.13
CA SER A 6 12.64 -76.70 23.74
C SER A 6 13.40 -75.66 22.90
N PHE A 7 13.03 -75.50 21.64
CA PHE A 7 13.52 -74.40 20.79
C PHE A 7 12.70 -73.13 21.05
N SER A 8 13.34 -72.24 21.76
CA SER A 8 12.79 -70.89 21.93
C SER A 8 12.83 -70.14 20.57
N ARG A 9 11.67 -69.83 20.05
CA ARG A 9 11.54 -68.98 18.87
C ARG A 9 11.71 -67.52 19.28
N ILE A 10 12.86 -66.96 18.94
CA ILE A 10 13.09 -65.52 19.05
C ILE A 10 12.36 -64.88 17.89
N ALA A 11 11.25 -64.22 18.16
CA ALA A 11 10.56 -63.39 17.20
C ALA A 11 11.37 -62.07 17.01
N LEU A 12 11.98 -61.94 15.85
CA LEU A 12 12.62 -60.71 15.44
C LEU A 12 11.53 -59.69 15.07
N ALA A 13 11.26 -58.76 15.96
CA ALA A 13 10.39 -57.62 15.63
C ALA A 13 11.13 -56.67 14.70
N ALA A 14 10.77 -56.70 13.42
CA ALA A 14 11.24 -55.71 12.45
C ALA A 14 10.63 -54.36 12.78
N LEU A 15 11.41 -53.44 13.30
CA LEU A 15 11.04 -52.06 13.50
C LEU A 15 11.06 -51.37 12.16
N ALA A 16 9.89 -51.23 11.54
CA ALA A 16 9.73 -50.42 10.33
C ALA A 16 9.84 -48.93 10.72
N ILE A 17 11.00 -48.36 10.49
CA ILE A 17 11.19 -46.91 10.56
C ILE A 17 10.59 -46.32 9.28
N SER A 18 9.36 -45.88 9.35
CA SER A 18 8.76 -45.03 8.34
C SER A 18 9.41 -43.64 8.43
N ALA A 19 10.41 -43.40 7.59
CA ALA A 19 10.92 -42.06 7.39
C ALA A 19 9.81 -41.25 6.69
N VAL A 20 9.10 -40.45 7.47
CA VAL A 20 8.26 -39.36 6.93
C VAL A 20 9.22 -38.35 6.34
N LEU A 21 9.38 -38.38 5.02
CA LEU A 21 10.00 -37.31 4.29
C LEU A 21 9.08 -36.10 4.43
N ALA A 22 9.37 -35.27 5.41
CA ALA A 22 8.79 -33.94 5.47
C ALA A 22 9.25 -33.20 4.21
N GLU A 23 8.37 -33.08 3.23
CA GLU A 23 8.60 -32.19 2.10
C GLU A 23 8.87 -30.80 2.66
N PRO A 24 9.94 -30.10 2.19
CA PRO A 24 10.14 -28.74 2.62
C PRO A 24 8.89 -27.97 2.22
N ALA A 25 8.17 -27.46 3.20
CA ALA A 25 7.10 -26.52 2.95
C ALA A 25 7.70 -25.42 2.11
N SER A 26 7.42 -25.46 0.80
CA SER A 26 7.73 -24.36 -0.10
C SER A 26 7.05 -23.14 0.52
N ALA A 27 7.85 -22.29 1.17
CA ALA A 27 7.41 -21.02 1.65
C ALA A 27 6.90 -20.29 0.42
N GLN A 28 5.60 -20.37 0.18
CA GLN A 28 4.94 -19.52 -0.77
C GLN A 28 5.31 -18.11 -0.33
N ARG A 29 6.23 -17.49 -1.05
CA ARG A 29 6.44 -16.06 -0.98
C ARG A 29 5.09 -15.47 -1.37
N TRP A 30 4.28 -15.19 -0.38
CA TRP A 30 3.16 -14.31 -0.54
C TRP A 30 3.73 -13.03 -1.09
N ARG A 31 3.65 -12.86 -2.40
CA ARG A 31 3.89 -11.55 -3.01
C ARG A 31 2.81 -10.68 -2.39
N ARG A 32 3.20 -9.89 -1.39
CA ARG A 32 2.29 -8.90 -0.85
C ARG A 32 1.84 -8.10 -2.06
N ALA A 33 0.54 -8.11 -2.29
CA ALA A 33 -0.03 -7.23 -3.29
C ALA A 33 0.49 -5.81 -3.00
N PRO A 34 0.87 -5.03 -4.01
CA PRO A 34 1.32 -3.67 -3.80
C PRO A 34 0.26 -2.92 -2.99
N GLN A 35 0.69 -2.38 -1.85
CA GLN A 35 -0.22 -1.73 -0.91
C GLN A 35 -0.53 -0.31 -1.37
N ASN A 36 -1.69 0.20 -0.95
CA ASN A 36 -2.02 1.60 -1.12
C ASN A 36 -1.19 2.46 -0.16
N LEU A 37 -0.76 3.61 -0.62
CA LEU A 37 -0.04 4.61 0.18
C LEU A 37 -0.87 5.89 0.26
N ALA A 38 -1.17 6.34 1.49
CA ALA A 38 -1.85 7.60 1.75
C ALA A 38 -1.00 8.46 2.70
N VAL A 39 -0.74 9.71 2.31
CA VAL A 39 0.03 10.67 3.10
C VAL A 39 -0.76 11.97 3.25
N THR A 40 -0.88 12.47 4.46
CA THR A 40 -1.51 13.77 4.73
C THR A 40 -0.58 14.62 5.59
N THR A 41 -0.33 15.84 5.16
CA THR A 41 0.42 16.84 5.90
C THR A 41 -0.41 18.12 6.01
N GLN A 42 -0.67 18.56 7.23
CA GLN A 42 -1.44 19.77 7.51
C GLN A 42 -0.63 20.68 8.42
N VAL A 43 -0.43 21.93 7.98
CA VAL A 43 0.25 22.97 8.76
C VAL A 43 -0.63 24.20 8.80
N GLY A 44 -1.01 24.62 10.02
CA GLY A 44 -1.91 25.74 10.24
C GLY A 44 -3.17 25.32 11.02
N GLN A 45 -4.24 26.07 10.86
CA GLN A 45 -5.48 25.89 11.65
C GLN A 45 -6.67 25.53 10.75
N ALA A 46 -7.60 24.76 11.31
CA ALA A 46 -8.88 24.43 10.67
C ALA A 46 -8.75 23.81 9.25
N ASN A 47 -7.67 23.09 8.98
CA ASN A 47 -7.53 22.35 7.73
C ASN A 47 -8.23 20.99 7.84
N ALA A 48 -8.86 20.54 6.77
CA ALA A 48 -9.50 19.23 6.65
C ALA A 48 -8.97 18.47 5.43
N ALA A 49 -8.61 17.19 5.63
CA ALA A 49 -8.12 16.33 4.54
C ALA A 49 -8.72 14.94 4.64
N GLY A 50 -9.10 14.36 3.50
CA GLY A 50 -9.61 13.00 3.42
C GLY A 50 -9.04 12.25 2.23
N ILE A 51 -8.63 11.00 2.44
CA ILE A 51 -8.15 10.11 1.38
C ILE A 51 -8.90 8.79 1.46
N ALA A 52 -9.50 8.37 0.35
CA ALA A 52 -10.14 7.06 0.20
C ALA A 52 -9.55 6.35 -1.02
N GLN A 53 -9.04 5.13 -0.82
CA GLN A 53 -8.42 4.32 -1.87
C GLN A 53 -9.03 2.93 -1.91
N THR A 54 -9.48 2.51 -3.10
CA THR A 54 -9.98 1.16 -3.37
C THR A 54 -9.16 0.55 -4.50
N GLY A 55 -8.78 -0.73 -4.36
CA GLY A 55 -7.86 -1.41 -5.27
C GLY A 55 -6.45 -1.53 -4.69
N GLN A 56 -5.44 -1.62 -5.54
CA GLN A 56 -4.07 -1.90 -5.14
C GLN A 56 -3.07 -0.90 -5.73
N ALA A 57 -1.93 -0.70 -5.06
CA ALA A 57 -0.84 0.15 -5.51
C ALA A 57 -1.23 1.62 -5.78
N ASN A 58 -2.28 2.11 -5.14
CA ASN A 58 -2.66 3.50 -5.27
C ASN A 58 -1.79 4.38 -4.34
N THR A 59 -1.42 5.55 -4.81
CA THR A 59 -0.66 6.53 -4.03
C THR A 59 -1.41 7.84 -4.00
N ALA A 60 -1.69 8.36 -2.81
CA ALA A 60 -2.35 9.64 -2.62
C ALA A 60 -1.60 10.50 -1.60
N ALA A 61 -1.46 11.79 -1.87
CA ALA A 61 -0.86 12.74 -0.96
C ALA A 61 -1.65 14.04 -0.91
N ILE A 62 -1.93 14.54 0.29
CA ILE A 62 -2.53 15.85 0.52
C ILE A 62 -1.58 16.67 1.39
N HIS A 63 -1.20 17.84 0.90
CA HIS A 63 -0.39 18.80 1.64
C HIS A 63 -1.13 20.15 1.75
N GLN A 64 -1.46 20.56 2.96
CA GLN A 64 -2.17 21.80 3.22
C GLN A 64 -1.34 22.72 4.13
N PHE A 65 -1.12 23.94 3.65
CA PHE A 65 -0.37 24.97 4.38
C PHE A 65 -1.22 26.24 4.48
N GLY A 66 -1.58 26.62 5.70
CA GLY A 66 -2.41 27.79 5.96
C GLY A 66 -3.65 27.46 6.77
N SER A 67 -4.77 28.07 6.47
CA SER A 67 -5.96 27.97 7.32
C SER A 67 -7.22 27.67 6.53
N ALA A 68 -8.10 26.85 7.10
CA ALA A 68 -9.41 26.55 6.56
C ALA A 68 -9.36 25.97 5.11
N ASN A 69 -8.33 25.16 4.82
CA ASN A 69 -8.25 24.44 3.56
C ASN A 69 -8.96 23.09 3.69
N THR A 70 -9.71 22.72 2.65
CA THR A 70 -10.38 21.42 2.57
C THR A 70 -9.88 20.68 1.35
N GLY A 71 -9.45 19.44 1.54
CA GLY A 71 -8.93 18.62 0.46
C GLY A 71 -9.43 17.19 0.53
N SER A 72 -9.79 16.60 -0.59
CA SER A 72 -10.16 15.19 -0.68
C SER A 72 -9.55 14.50 -1.89
N ILE A 73 -9.19 13.23 -1.72
CA ILE A 73 -8.74 12.36 -2.82
C ILE A 73 -9.53 11.06 -2.73
N GLN A 74 -10.15 10.68 -3.83
CA GLN A 74 -10.79 9.38 -4.02
C GLN A 74 -10.14 8.64 -5.18
N GLN A 75 -9.65 7.42 -4.96
CA GLN A 75 -9.07 6.57 -6.00
C GLN A 75 -9.78 5.22 -6.02
N ASN A 76 -10.27 4.82 -7.19
CA ASN A 76 -10.91 3.52 -7.42
C ASN A 76 -10.27 2.85 -8.63
N GLY A 77 -9.54 1.77 -8.41
CA GLY A 77 -8.75 1.06 -9.40
C GLY A 77 -7.34 0.79 -8.90
N ASN A 78 -6.41 0.54 -9.80
CA ASN A 78 -5.06 0.15 -9.44
C ASN A 78 -4.00 1.12 -9.98
N SER A 79 -2.90 1.26 -9.23
CA SER A 79 -1.74 2.05 -9.65
C SER A 79 -2.05 3.53 -9.97
N ASN A 80 -3.06 4.10 -9.31
CA ASN A 80 -3.39 5.50 -9.46
C ASN A 80 -2.49 6.36 -8.55
N THR A 81 -2.12 7.54 -9.03
CA THR A 81 -1.33 8.50 -8.25
C THR A 81 -2.03 9.86 -8.24
N ALA A 82 -2.31 10.40 -7.06
CA ALA A 82 -2.92 11.70 -6.88
C ALA A 82 -2.18 12.55 -5.84
N CYS A 83 -1.98 13.83 -6.14
CA CYS A 83 -1.45 14.82 -5.20
C CYS A 83 -2.35 16.04 -5.15
N LEU A 84 -2.65 16.49 -3.95
CA LEU A 84 -3.30 17.75 -3.71
C LEU A 84 -2.42 18.63 -2.83
N ILE A 85 -2.11 19.82 -3.29
CA ILE A 85 -1.29 20.77 -2.58
C ILE A 85 -2.05 22.09 -2.46
N GLN A 86 -2.28 22.55 -1.23
CA GLN A 86 -3.02 23.78 -0.98
C GLN A 86 -2.19 24.74 -0.14
N PHE A 87 -2.09 26.00 -0.60
CA PHE A 87 -1.40 27.08 0.10
C PHE A 87 -2.34 28.25 0.33
N GLY A 88 -2.37 28.77 1.55
CA GLY A 88 -3.17 29.95 1.88
C GLY A 88 -4.42 29.62 2.69
N ARG A 89 -5.51 30.25 2.34
CA ARG A 89 -6.75 30.14 3.14
C ARG A 89 -7.95 29.82 2.27
N ASN A 90 -8.88 29.05 2.84
CA ASN A 90 -10.17 28.75 2.24
C ASN A 90 -10.05 28.10 0.85
N ASN A 91 -9.03 27.30 0.62
CA ASN A 91 -8.96 26.50 -0.61
C ASN A 91 -9.79 25.24 -0.41
N ASP A 92 -10.54 24.88 -1.45
CA ASP A 92 -11.32 23.64 -1.49
C ASP A 92 -11.03 22.91 -2.81
N ALA A 93 -10.65 21.64 -2.71
CA ALA A 93 -10.40 20.80 -3.87
C ALA A 93 -10.68 19.33 -3.60
N ALA A 94 -11.17 18.67 -4.64
CA ALA A 94 -11.37 17.24 -4.68
C ALA A 94 -10.73 16.64 -5.93
N ILE A 95 -10.06 15.49 -5.76
CA ILE A 95 -9.55 14.67 -6.85
C ILE A 95 -10.29 13.34 -6.81
N ALA A 96 -10.91 12.95 -7.93
CA ALA A 96 -11.51 11.65 -8.12
C ALA A 96 -10.87 10.94 -9.31
N GLN A 97 -10.34 9.75 -9.09
CA GLN A 97 -9.76 8.91 -10.13
C GLN A 97 -10.49 7.56 -10.17
N ALA A 98 -10.93 7.15 -11.35
CA ALA A 98 -11.52 5.84 -11.63
C ALA A 98 -10.75 5.17 -12.76
N GLY A 99 -10.54 3.85 -12.63
CA GLY A 99 -9.69 3.07 -13.52
C GLY A 99 -8.25 2.98 -13.05
N ASP A 100 -7.37 2.51 -13.92
CA ASP A 100 -6.01 2.17 -13.57
C ASP A 100 -4.99 3.16 -14.14
N ASN A 101 -3.84 3.30 -13.47
CA ASN A 101 -2.68 4.08 -13.93
C ASN A 101 -2.95 5.58 -14.15
N ASN A 102 -3.97 6.15 -13.53
CA ASN A 102 -4.23 7.58 -13.62
C ASN A 102 -3.23 8.36 -12.75
N ARG A 103 -2.77 9.52 -13.24
CA ARG A 103 -1.86 10.39 -12.51
C ARG A 103 -2.29 11.84 -12.62
N VAL A 104 -2.53 12.47 -11.48
CA VAL A 104 -2.92 13.87 -11.42
C VAL A 104 -2.33 14.55 -10.20
N ALA A 105 -1.94 15.81 -10.36
CA ALA A 105 -1.63 16.68 -9.25
C ALA A 105 -2.42 17.98 -9.36
N VAL A 106 -2.97 18.43 -8.26
CA VAL A 106 -3.67 19.71 -8.16
C VAL A 106 -2.93 20.60 -7.16
N VAL A 107 -2.60 21.79 -7.59
CA VAL A 107 -1.96 22.83 -6.75
C VAL A 107 -2.89 24.03 -6.68
N GLN A 108 -3.30 24.37 -5.47
CA GLN A 108 -4.13 25.55 -5.22
C GLN A 108 -3.40 26.55 -4.33
N GLY A 109 -3.49 27.82 -4.69
CA GLY A 109 -2.95 28.91 -3.89
C GLY A 109 -3.26 30.26 -4.47
N ARG A 110 -3.41 31.27 -3.61
CA ARG A 110 -3.69 32.66 -4.03
C ARG A 110 -4.89 32.80 -4.98
N GLY A 111 -5.93 31.99 -4.80
CA GLY A 111 -7.11 32.01 -5.66
C GLY A 111 -6.92 31.37 -7.04
N GLN A 112 -5.82 30.69 -7.27
CA GLN A 112 -5.52 29.98 -8.51
C GLN A 112 -5.48 28.49 -8.29
N THR A 113 -5.92 27.71 -9.31
CA THR A 113 -5.85 26.26 -9.33
C THR A 113 -5.09 25.81 -10.58
N HIS A 114 -4.05 25.02 -10.38
CA HIS A 114 -3.26 24.41 -11.43
C HIS A 114 -3.44 22.90 -11.40
N ILE A 115 -3.81 22.32 -12.52
CA ILE A 115 -3.91 20.87 -12.68
C ILE A 115 -2.73 20.43 -13.52
N LEU A 116 -1.93 19.51 -12.98
CA LEU A 116 -0.73 18.97 -13.60
C LEU A 116 -0.94 17.48 -13.84
N SER A 117 -0.67 17.02 -15.05
CA SER A 117 -0.62 15.60 -15.38
C SER A 117 0.82 15.10 -15.26
N GLY A 118 1.05 14.00 -14.56
CA GLY A 118 2.38 13.37 -14.44
C GLY A 118 2.89 13.16 -13.02
N ASP A 119 4.18 12.87 -12.91
CA ASP A 119 4.82 12.40 -11.67
C ASP A 119 5.20 13.53 -10.67
N VAL A 120 4.42 14.59 -10.58
CA VAL A 120 4.73 15.71 -9.68
C VAL A 120 4.75 15.28 -8.21
N CYS A 121 3.98 14.25 -7.87
CA CYS A 121 3.88 13.73 -6.51
C CYS A 121 5.12 12.99 -6.03
N THR A 122 5.84 12.36 -6.94
CA THR A 122 6.95 11.46 -6.60
C THR A 122 8.31 12.13 -6.61
N ARG A 123 8.43 13.31 -7.25
CA ARG A 123 9.71 14.01 -7.39
C ARG A 123 10.03 15.00 -6.29
N GLY A 124 9.24 15.06 -5.23
CA GLY A 124 9.45 15.99 -4.13
C GLY A 124 9.19 17.45 -4.50
N PHE A 125 8.79 18.20 -3.53
CA PHE A 125 8.33 19.60 -3.59
C PHE A 125 9.32 20.63 -4.18
N MET A 126 10.53 20.24 -4.51
CA MET A 126 11.62 21.17 -4.85
C MET A 126 11.62 21.69 -6.29
N GLY A 127 10.65 21.32 -7.14
CA GLY A 127 10.66 21.69 -8.56
C GLY A 127 9.51 22.56 -9.04
N ILE A 128 8.51 22.87 -8.22
CA ILE A 128 7.37 23.67 -8.66
C ILE A 128 7.70 25.16 -8.48
N ARG A 129 8.19 25.78 -9.53
CA ARG A 129 8.19 27.25 -9.65
C ARG A 129 6.79 27.67 -10.08
N ILE A 130 6.03 28.22 -9.15
CA ILE A 130 4.82 28.97 -9.48
C ILE A 130 5.30 30.34 -9.95
N GLY A 131 5.37 30.51 -11.27
CA GLY A 131 5.69 31.80 -11.88
C GLY A 131 4.63 32.81 -11.47
N GLY A 132 5.09 33.97 -11.00
CA GLY A 132 4.26 35.12 -10.70
C GLY A 132 3.96 35.92 -11.96
#